data_a87a073971621e07272d7801eb2c86eb
#
_entry.id   a87a073971621e07272d7801eb2c86eb
#
_cell.length_a   1.000
_cell.length_b   1.000
_cell.length_c   1.000
_cell.angle_alpha   90.00
_cell.angle_beta   90.00
_cell.angle_gamma   90.00
#
_symmetry.space_group_name_H-M   'P 1'
#
loop_
_entity.id
_entity.type
_entity.pdbx_description
1 polymer ?
#
loop_
_entity_poly.entity_id
_entity_poly.type
_entity_poly.pdbx_seq_one_letter_code
_entity_poly.pdbx_strand_id
1 'polypeptide(L)'
;LVEAADDICYTIIDFEDGINLGLVQEEYALEYLIKLVKDSIDSAKYSTLNTKEDRISYLRALAIGSLINDAVRVFIENEEAILAGKFPYALTDKSKYKAQMDDIIKLSVKNIYQSREVIEKEIVGYQIIQTLLDKFISAMNNKFNGTASNYDQLILKMLPEKHNVEKENLYDRLLHIC
;
A
#
# COMPACT_ATOMS: atom_id res chain seq x y z
N LEU A 1 -11.61 2.84 -8.59
CA LEU A 1 -11.94 2.01 -7.41
C LEU A 1 -10.70 1.35 -6.79
N VAL A 2 -9.80 0.78 -7.59
CA VAL A 2 -8.54 0.19 -7.08
C VAL A 2 -7.69 1.25 -6.38
N GLU A 3 -7.49 2.42 -7.02
CA GLU A 3 -6.80 3.57 -6.41
C GLU A 3 -7.43 3.98 -5.07
N ALA A 4 -8.77 4.08 -5.00
CA ALA A 4 -9.43 4.43 -3.74
C ALA A 4 -9.24 3.37 -2.65
N ALA A 5 -9.15 2.09 -3.01
CA ALA A 5 -8.84 1.02 -2.05
C ALA A 5 -7.40 1.15 -1.53
N ASP A 6 -6.45 1.47 -2.41
CA ASP A 6 -5.06 1.73 -2.06
C ASP A 6 -4.93 2.94 -1.13
N ASP A 7 -5.55 4.06 -1.47
CA ASP A 7 -5.59 5.27 -0.64
C ASP A 7 -6.16 5.00 0.77
N ILE A 8 -7.22 4.19 0.87
CA ILE A 8 -7.84 3.83 2.15
C ILE A 8 -6.88 2.96 2.97
N CYS A 9 -6.24 1.96 2.35
CA CYS A 9 -5.26 1.13 3.01
C CYS A 9 -4.07 1.96 3.49
N TYR A 10 -3.48 2.76 2.62
CA TYR A 10 -2.39 3.66 2.93
C TYR A 10 -2.72 4.62 4.09
N THR A 11 -3.94 5.12 4.13
CA THR A 11 -4.35 6.05 5.20
C THR A 11 -4.58 5.33 6.53
N ILE A 12 -5.22 4.17 6.54
CA ILE A 12 -5.73 3.57 7.77
C ILE A 12 -4.87 2.41 8.27
N ILE A 13 -4.41 1.53 7.38
CA ILE A 13 -3.62 0.35 7.77
C ILE A 13 -2.20 0.77 8.15
N ASP A 14 -1.55 1.61 7.35
CA ASP A 14 -0.21 2.08 7.67
C ASP A 14 -0.20 2.91 8.96
N PHE A 15 -1.29 3.65 9.21
CA PHE A 15 -1.45 4.39 10.46
C PHE A 15 -1.55 3.45 11.68
N GLU A 16 -2.33 2.36 11.57
CA GLU A 16 -2.40 1.32 12.61
C GLU A 16 -1.05 0.65 12.81
N ASP A 17 -0.34 0.32 11.75
CA ASP A 17 1.00 -0.26 11.86
C ASP A 17 1.98 0.70 12.54
N GLY A 18 1.89 2.00 12.26
CA GLY A 18 2.65 3.01 12.96
C GLY A 18 2.37 3.08 14.46
N ILE A 19 1.13 2.84 14.87
CA ILE A 19 0.75 2.75 16.29
C ILE A 19 1.35 1.49 16.91
N ASN A 20 1.20 0.34 16.25
CA ASN A 20 1.69 -0.95 16.73
C ASN A 20 3.23 -0.97 16.85
N LEU A 21 3.91 -0.22 15.99
CA LEU A 21 5.37 -0.04 16.03
C LEU A 21 5.83 1.03 17.04
N GLY A 22 4.89 1.72 17.71
CA GLY A 22 5.20 2.78 18.67
C GLY A 22 5.70 4.09 18.04
N LEU A 23 5.54 4.25 16.72
CA LEU A 23 5.92 5.46 15.97
C LEU A 23 4.90 6.59 16.11
N VAL A 24 3.65 6.24 16.40
CA VAL A 24 2.54 7.17 16.68
C VAL A 24 2.05 6.92 18.09
N GLN A 25 1.95 7.98 18.89
CA GLN A 25 1.37 7.89 20.23
C GLN A 25 -0.11 7.54 20.13
N GLU A 26 -0.52 6.56 20.92
CA GLU A 26 -1.83 5.95 20.84
C GLU A 26 -2.98 6.94 21.13
N GLU A 27 -2.79 7.85 22.09
CA GLU A 27 -3.81 8.86 22.42
C GLU A 27 -4.12 9.75 21.21
N TYR A 28 -3.11 10.16 20.47
CA TYR A 28 -3.30 10.92 19.21
C TYR A 28 -4.00 10.07 18.16
N ALA A 29 -3.60 8.82 18.03
CA ALA A 29 -4.18 7.92 17.05
C ALA A 29 -5.68 7.69 17.28
N LEU A 30 -6.08 7.45 18.52
CA LEU A 30 -7.50 7.31 18.88
C LEU A 30 -8.28 8.59 18.56
N GLU A 31 -7.70 9.78 18.84
CA GLU A 31 -8.35 11.06 18.54
C GLU A 31 -8.61 11.22 17.03
N TYR A 32 -7.63 10.90 16.16
CA TYR A 32 -7.77 11.03 14.71
C TYR A 32 -8.79 10.04 14.15
N LEU A 33 -8.74 8.77 14.61
CA LEU A 33 -9.72 7.77 14.18
C LEU A 33 -11.12 8.12 14.66
N ILE A 34 -11.29 8.58 15.90
CA ILE A 34 -12.60 9.03 16.44
C ILE A 34 -13.13 10.20 15.60
N LYS A 35 -12.31 11.20 15.27
CA LYS A 35 -12.74 12.33 14.43
C LYS A 35 -13.26 11.87 13.06
N LEU A 36 -12.69 10.83 12.50
CA LEU A 36 -13.10 10.31 11.19
C LEU A 36 -14.43 9.56 11.28
N VAL A 37 -14.68 8.80 12.36
CA VAL A 37 -15.83 7.89 12.45
C VAL A 37 -16.85 8.28 13.51
N LYS A 38 -16.78 9.48 14.09
CA LYS A 38 -17.59 9.92 15.23
C LYS A 38 -19.08 9.62 15.10
N ASP A 39 -19.63 9.76 13.87
CA ASP A 39 -21.05 9.58 13.60
C ASP A 39 -21.44 8.09 13.42
N SER A 40 -20.46 7.20 13.38
CA SER A 40 -20.62 5.75 13.17
C SER A 40 -20.32 4.94 14.43
N ILE A 41 -19.87 5.58 15.51
CA ILE A 41 -19.50 4.90 16.75
C ILE A 41 -20.75 4.50 17.52
N ASP A 42 -20.90 3.19 17.78
CA ASP A 42 -21.84 2.70 18.78
C ASP A 42 -21.22 2.87 20.18
N SER A 43 -21.73 3.85 20.92
CA SER A 43 -21.22 4.20 22.26
C SER A 43 -21.35 3.05 23.26
N ALA A 44 -22.41 2.22 23.16
CA ALA A 44 -22.61 1.08 24.03
C ALA A 44 -21.55 0.03 23.78
N LYS A 45 -21.29 -0.31 22.51
CA LYS A 45 -20.25 -1.25 22.11
C LYS A 45 -18.85 -0.70 22.44
N TYR A 46 -18.58 0.56 22.13
CA TYR A 46 -17.27 1.17 22.39
C TYR A 46 -16.90 1.16 23.88
N SER A 47 -17.89 1.38 24.77
CA SER A 47 -17.70 1.35 26.23
C SER A 47 -17.36 -0.04 26.79
N THR A 48 -17.66 -1.12 26.06
CA THR A 48 -17.34 -2.50 26.46
C THR A 48 -15.92 -2.92 26.08
N LEU A 49 -15.23 -2.14 25.24
CA LEU A 49 -13.88 -2.43 24.81
C LEU A 49 -12.88 -2.06 25.90
N ASN A 50 -12.28 -3.06 26.52
CA ASN A 50 -11.44 -2.87 27.71
C ASN A 50 -9.97 -2.58 27.35
N THR A 51 -9.48 -3.08 26.22
CA THR A 51 -8.12 -2.88 25.78
C THR A 51 -8.04 -1.75 24.75
N LYS A 52 -6.85 -1.21 24.60
CA LYS A 52 -6.58 -0.17 23.61
C LYS A 52 -6.55 -0.77 22.21
N GLU A 53 -5.99 -1.95 22.08
CA GLU A 53 -5.94 -2.73 20.84
C GLU A 53 -7.36 -3.00 20.31
N ASP A 54 -8.28 -3.38 21.18
CA ASP A 54 -9.70 -3.59 20.80
C ASP A 54 -10.33 -2.31 20.28
N ARG A 55 -10.05 -1.17 20.94
CA ARG A 55 -10.56 0.14 20.53
C ARG A 55 -10.01 0.57 19.18
N ILE A 56 -8.70 0.43 18.96
CA ILE A 56 -8.05 0.75 17.69
C ILE A 56 -8.64 -0.13 16.58
N SER A 57 -8.72 -1.44 16.79
CA SER A 57 -9.27 -2.39 15.81
C SER A 57 -10.73 -2.08 15.47
N TYR A 58 -11.53 -1.71 16.46
CA TYR A 58 -12.91 -1.31 16.26
C TYR A 58 -13.02 -0.03 15.41
N LEU A 59 -12.28 1.01 15.79
CA LEU A 59 -12.25 2.29 15.07
C LEU A 59 -11.72 2.15 13.66
N ARG A 60 -10.67 1.31 13.45
CA ARG A 60 -10.15 0.96 12.13
C ARG A 60 -11.23 0.35 11.24
N ALA A 61 -11.93 -0.65 11.75
CA ALA A 61 -13.00 -1.32 10.99
C ALA A 61 -14.11 -0.33 10.58
N LEU A 62 -14.50 0.57 11.48
CA LEU A 62 -15.45 1.62 11.17
C LEU A 62 -14.91 2.62 10.15
N ALA A 63 -13.63 3.00 10.27
CA ALA A 63 -12.98 3.94 9.35
C ALA A 63 -12.96 3.38 7.93
N ILE A 64 -12.49 2.15 7.76
CA ILE A 64 -12.44 1.47 6.46
C ILE A 64 -13.86 1.38 5.87
N GLY A 65 -14.84 0.90 6.65
CA GLY A 65 -16.22 0.79 6.18
C GLY A 65 -16.83 2.14 5.77
N SER A 66 -16.57 3.21 6.54
CA SER A 66 -17.06 4.56 6.24
C SER A 66 -16.44 5.12 4.98
N LEU A 67 -15.12 4.92 4.79
CA LEU A 67 -14.39 5.40 3.61
C LEU A 67 -14.78 4.63 2.34
N ILE A 68 -14.95 3.30 2.43
CA ILE A 68 -15.44 2.48 1.31
C ILE A 68 -16.82 2.95 0.86
N ASN A 69 -17.77 3.09 1.80
CA ASN A 69 -19.12 3.55 1.48
C ASN A 69 -19.12 4.93 0.84
N ASP A 70 -18.25 5.82 1.31
CA ASP A 70 -18.14 7.16 0.75
C ASP A 70 -17.51 7.16 -0.64
N ALA A 71 -16.47 6.36 -0.88
CA ALA A 71 -15.85 6.19 -2.20
C ALA A 71 -16.85 5.62 -3.21
N VAL A 72 -17.68 4.65 -2.82
CA VAL A 72 -18.76 4.12 -3.65
C VAL A 72 -19.80 5.20 -3.97
N ARG A 73 -20.20 6.02 -2.98
CA ARG A 73 -21.10 7.15 -3.20
C ARG A 73 -20.53 8.13 -4.22
N VAL A 74 -19.27 8.56 -4.04
CA VAL A 74 -18.60 9.48 -4.99
C VAL A 74 -18.53 8.88 -6.39
N PHE A 75 -18.24 7.58 -6.50
CA PHE A 75 -18.21 6.87 -7.79
C PHE A 75 -19.57 6.93 -8.48
N ILE A 76 -20.65 6.55 -7.79
CA ILE A 76 -22.00 6.53 -8.36
C ILE A 76 -22.46 7.92 -8.76
N GLU A 77 -22.22 8.92 -7.90
CA GLU A 77 -22.58 10.32 -8.20
C GLU A 77 -21.84 10.90 -9.42
N ASN A 78 -20.70 10.33 -9.81
CA ASN A 78 -19.87 10.82 -10.91
C ASN A 78 -19.69 9.78 -12.04
N GLU A 79 -20.49 8.72 -12.08
CA GLU A 79 -20.34 7.60 -13.02
C GLU A 79 -20.28 8.06 -14.47
N GLU A 80 -21.20 8.94 -14.91
CA GLU A 80 -21.23 9.46 -16.29
C GLU A 80 -19.95 10.22 -16.65
N ALA A 81 -19.44 11.04 -15.73
CA ALA A 81 -18.20 11.79 -15.94
C ALA A 81 -16.97 10.89 -15.99
N ILE A 82 -16.95 9.84 -15.17
CA ILE A 82 -15.88 8.83 -15.12
C ILE A 82 -15.86 8.05 -16.43
N LEU A 83 -17.01 7.56 -16.89
CA LEU A 83 -17.12 6.83 -18.15
C LEU A 83 -16.78 7.69 -19.37
N ALA A 84 -17.08 8.98 -19.31
CA ALA A 84 -16.71 9.95 -20.35
C ALA A 84 -15.24 10.42 -20.30
N GLY A 85 -14.44 9.96 -19.32
CA GLY A 85 -13.05 10.41 -19.11
C GLY A 85 -12.93 11.87 -18.67
N LYS A 86 -13.98 12.44 -18.06
CA LYS A 86 -14.06 13.86 -17.64
C LYS A 86 -13.97 14.05 -16.12
N PHE A 87 -13.59 13.02 -15.39
CA PHE A 87 -13.40 13.07 -13.94
C PHE A 87 -11.91 12.98 -13.60
N PRO A 88 -11.21 14.14 -13.43
CA PRO A 88 -9.75 14.17 -13.26
C PRO A 88 -9.31 14.09 -11.80
N TYR A 89 -10.11 13.52 -10.92
CA TYR A 89 -9.86 13.45 -9.48
C TYR A 89 -9.77 11.99 -9.00
N ALA A 90 -9.01 11.73 -7.94
CA ALA A 90 -9.19 10.53 -7.16
C ALA A 90 -10.56 10.54 -6.46
N LEU A 91 -11.17 9.37 -6.25
CA LEU A 91 -12.46 9.31 -5.53
C LEU A 91 -12.33 9.85 -4.11
N THR A 92 -11.19 9.60 -3.47
CA THR A 92 -10.85 10.07 -2.13
C THR A 92 -10.69 11.59 -2.04
N ASP A 93 -10.32 12.28 -3.14
CA ASP A 93 -10.28 13.75 -3.20
C ASP A 93 -11.66 14.40 -3.08
N LYS A 94 -12.71 13.67 -3.45
CA LYS A 94 -14.10 14.12 -3.36
C LYS A 94 -14.83 13.55 -2.14
N SER A 95 -14.10 12.84 -1.27
CA SER A 95 -14.64 12.30 -0.03
C SER A 95 -15.00 13.41 0.95
N LYS A 96 -16.13 13.23 1.64
CA LYS A 96 -16.49 14.09 2.78
C LYS A 96 -15.50 13.95 3.96
N TYR A 97 -14.68 12.91 3.94
CA TYR A 97 -13.64 12.63 4.95
C TYR A 97 -12.25 13.11 4.53
N LYS A 98 -12.13 13.81 3.40
CA LYS A 98 -10.83 14.24 2.85
C LYS A 98 -9.96 14.97 3.87
N ALA A 99 -10.53 15.89 4.63
CA ALA A 99 -9.79 16.64 5.64
C ALA A 99 -9.21 15.75 6.75
N GLN A 100 -9.99 14.77 7.23
CA GLN A 100 -9.56 13.84 8.26
C GLN A 100 -8.49 12.87 7.72
N MET A 101 -8.65 12.38 6.48
CA MET A 101 -7.63 11.57 5.81
C MET A 101 -6.32 12.34 5.65
N ASP A 102 -6.38 13.59 5.20
CA ASP A 102 -5.19 14.45 5.05
C ASP A 102 -4.46 14.67 6.38
N ASP A 103 -5.18 14.81 7.47
CA ASP A 103 -4.58 14.96 8.79
C ASP A 103 -3.88 13.67 9.26
N ILE A 104 -4.49 12.49 9.02
CA ILE A 104 -3.87 11.20 9.28
C ILE A 104 -2.62 11.01 8.42
N ILE A 105 -2.70 11.30 7.12
CA ILE A 105 -1.57 11.19 6.19
C ILE A 105 -0.41 12.10 6.62
N LYS A 106 -0.68 13.35 6.98
CA LYS A 106 0.37 14.27 7.48
C LYS A 106 1.07 13.71 8.70
N LEU A 107 0.32 13.13 9.63
CA LEU A 107 0.89 12.52 10.82
C LEU A 107 1.72 11.28 10.48
N SER A 108 1.22 10.42 9.57
CA SER A 108 1.92 9.23 9.08
C SER A 108 3.22 9.61 8.37
N VAL A 109 3.20 10.60 7.48
CA VAL A 109 4.41 11.07 6.80
C VAL A 109 5.47 11.51 7.82
N LYS A 110 5.08 12.30 8.82
CA LYS A 110 6.00 12.83 9.81
C LYS A 110 6.58 11.76 10.74
N ASN A 111 5.74 10.85 11.22
CA ASN A 111 6.11 9.95 12.32
C ASN A 111 6.44 8.54 11.85
N ILE A 112 5.89 8.09 10.72
CA ILE A 112 6.08 6.73 10.20
C ILE A 112 7.08 6.76 9.05
N TYR A 113 6.74 7.39 7.92
CA TYR A 113 7.56 7.31 6.70
C TYR A 113 8.91 8.02 6.82
N GLN A 114 9.00 9.07 7.65
CA GLN A 114 10.26 9.75 7.95
C GLN A 114 10.97 9.19 9.18
N SER A 115 10.49 8.08 9.75
CA SER A 115 11.17 7.43 10.86
C SER A 115 12.48 6.78 10.40
N ARG A 116 13.44 6.71 11.31
CA ARG A 116 14.74 6.07 11.03
C ARG A 116 14.56 4.61 10.62
N GLU A 117 13.68 3.90 11.30
CA GLU A 117 13.41 2.48 11.08
C GLU A 117 12.90 2.20 9.66
N VAL A 118 12.03 3.08 9.13
CA VAL A 118 11.51 2.96 7.76
C VAL A 118 12.57 3.31 6.74
N ILE A 119 13.27 4.43 6.94
CA ILE A 119 14.33 4.88 6.02
C ILE A 119 15.46 3.84 5.91
N GLU A 120 15.90 3.24 7.04
CA GLU A 120 16.91 2.17 7.03
C GLU A 120 16.45 0.96 6.20
N LYS A 121 15.18 0.55 6.32
CA LYS A 121 14.62 -0.55 5.54
C LYS A 121 14.51 -0.21 4.06
N GLU A 122 14.12 1.01 3.72
CA GLU A 122 14.06 1.48 2.33
C GLU A 122 15.45 1.43 1.66
N ILE A 123 16.49 1.97 2.33
CA ILE A 123 17.86 1.95 1.80
C ILE A 123 18.30 0.51 1.52
N VAL A 124 18.06 -0.42 2.45
CA VAL A 124 18.40 -1.84 2.26
C VAL A 124 17.56 -2.46 1.16
N GLY A 125 16.26 -2.17 1.10
CA GLY A 125 15.33 -2.67 0.09
C GLY A 125 15.77 -2.29 -1.34
N TYR A 126 16.13 -1.02 -1.56
CA TYR A 126 16.66 -0.57 -2.85
C TYR A 126 17.92 -1.34 -3.28
N GLN A 127 18.86 -1.55 -2.36
CA GLN A 127 20.07 -2.30 -2.67
C GLN A 127 19.79 -3.77 -3.00
N ILE A 128 18.88 -4.41 -2.27
CA ILE A 128 18.47 -5.80 -2.52
C ILE A 128 17.84 -5.92 -3.91
N ILE A 129 16.84 -5.08 -4.23
CA ILE A 129 16.14 -5.11 -5.51
C ILE A 129 17.11 -4.86 -6.65
N GLN A 130 17.95 -3.84 -6.55
CA GLN A 130 18.96 -3.55 -7.58
C GLN A 130 19.89 -4.73 -7.79
N THR A 131 20.41 -5.32 -6.71
CA THR A 131 21.32 -6.47 -6.80
C THR A 131 20.64 -7.68 -7.47
N LEU A 132 19.38 -7.97 -7.11
CA LEU A 132 18.63 -9.07 -7.70
C LEU A 132 18.39 -8.82 -9.20
N LEU A 133 17.92 -7.64 -9.58
CA LEU A 133 17.71 -7.28 -10.98
C LEU A 133 18.99 -7.39 -11.78
N ASP A 134 20.10 -6.83 -11.30
CA ASP A 134 21.40 -6.91 -11.98
C ASP A 134 21.84 -8.36 -12.22
N LYS A 135 21.66 -9.23 -11.22
CA LYS A 135 22.01 -10.66 -11.34
C LYS A 135 21.14 -11.40 -12.33
N PHE A 136 19.82 -11.25 -12.24
CA PHE A 136 18.88 -11.95 -13.13
C PHE A 136 18.99 -11.44 -14.58
N ILE A 137 19.06 -10.12 -14.77
CA ILE A 137 19.22 -9.51 -16.11
C ILE A 137 20.54 -9.94 -16.74
N SER A 138 21.65 -9.90 -16.00
CA SER A 138 22.95 -10.34 -16.48
C SER A 138 22.95 -11.82 -16.86
N ALA A 139 22.39 -12.69 -16.01
CA ALA A 139 22.30 -14.12 -16.29
C ALA A 139 21.45 -14.41 -17.53
N MET A 140 20.35 -13.68 -17.72
CA MET A 140 19.49 -13.82 -18.89
C MET A 140 20.21 -13.35 -20.17
N ASN A 141 20.90 -12.22 -20.13
CA ASN A 141 21.71 -11.73 -21.24
C ASN A 141 22.82 -12.75 -21.63
N ASN A 142 23.51 -13.30 -20.63
CA ASN A 142 24.53 -14.32 -20.87
C ASN A 142 23.93 -15.59 -21.48
N LYS A 143 22.76 -16.04 -21.02
CA LYS A 143 22.06 -17.18 -21.61
C LYS A 143 21.64 -16.90 -23.05
N PHE A 144 21.13 -15.73 -23.35
CA PHE A 144 20.72 -15.34 -24.70
C PHE A 144 21.93 -15.31 -25.68
N ASN A 145 23.05 -14.80 -25.21
CA ASN A 145 24.29 -14.70 -26.00
C ASN A 145 25.11 -16.01 -26.07
N GLY A 146 24.64 -17.09 -25.42
CA GLY A 146 25.38 -18.36 -25.39
C GLY A 146 26.63 -18.37 -24.52
N THR A 147 26.77 -17.39 -23.61
CA THR A 147 27.95 -17.20 -22.73
C THR A 147 27.64 -17.48 -21.26
N ALA A 148 26.46 -18.07 -20.97
CA ALA A 148 26.01 -18.31 -19.59
C ALA A 148 26.97 -19.27 -18.84
N SER A 149 27.44 -18.82 -17.68
CA SER A 149 28.15 -19.64 -16.73
C SER A 149 27.23 -20.61 -15.99
N ASN A 150 27.81 -21.59 -15.28
CA ASN A 150 27.07 -22.46 -14.39
C ASN A 150 26.32 -21.65 -13.31
N TYR A 151 26.90 -20.55 -12.85
CA TYR A 151 26.27 -19.67 -11.87
C TYR A 151 25.06 -18.94 -12.45
N ASP A 152 25.15 -18.45 -13.68
CA ASP A 152 24.00 -17.83 -14.37
C ASP A 152 22.85 -18.83 -14.51
N GLN A 153 23.15 -20.08 -14.85
CA GLN A 153 22.15 -21.15 -14.95
C GLN A 153 21.46 -21.43 -13.60
N LEU A 154 22.21 -21.38 -12.49
CA LEU A 154 21.64 -21.56 -11.14
C LEU A 154 20.73 -20.40 -10.78
N ILE A 155 21.12 -19.16 -11.06
CA ILE A 155 20.27 -17.97 -10.83
C ILE A 155 18.96 -18.10 -11.60
N LEU A 156 19.01 -18.43 -12.87
CA LEU A 156 17.83 -18.56 -13.72
C LEU A 156 16.88 -19.70 -13.29
N LYS A 157 17.39 -20.75 -12.63
CA LYS A 157 16.55 -21.80 -12.03
C LYS A 157 15.71 -21.33 -10.86
N MET A 158 16.02 -20.18 -10.25
CA MET A 158 15.20 -19.58 -9.19
C MET A 158 13.93 -18.93 -9.73
N LEU A 159 13.86 -18.64 -11.03
CA LEU A 159 12.64 -18.12 -11.64
C LEU A 159 11.55 -19.20 -11.66
N PRO A 160 10.28 -18.83 -11.40
CA PRO A 160 9.16 -19.75 -11.52
C PRO A 160 9.10 -20.39 -12.89
N GLU A 161 8.75 -21.68 -12.95
CA GLU A 161 8.71 -22.45 -14.22
C GLU A 161 7.89 -21.77 -15.32
N LYS A 162 6.78 -21.13 -14.95
CA LYS A 162 5.93 -20.36 -15.88
C LYS A 162 6.65 -19.21 -16.61
N HIS A 163 7.79 -18.74 -16.07
CA HIS A 163 8.61 -17.69 -16.67
C HIS A 163 9.87 -18.24 -17.36
N ASN A 164 10.08 -19.55 -17.30
CA ASN A 164 11.24 -20.21 -17.92
C ASN A 164 10.96 -20.63 -19.38
N VAL A 165 9.92 -20.05 -19.99
CA VAL A 165 9.56 -20.34 -21.39
C VAL A 165 10.60 -19.70 -22.31
N GLU A 166 11.17 -20.49 -23.20
CA GLU A 166 12.05 -19.97 -24.25
C GLU A 166 11.26 -19.04 -25.17
N LYS A 167 11.57 -17.76 -25.08
CA LYS A 167 11.02 -16.73 -25.96
C LYS A 167 12.04 -16.34 -27.01
N GLU A 168 11.57 -16.02 -28.20
CA GLU A 168 12.44 -15.77 -29.35
C GLU A 168 13.31 -14.53 -29.19
N ASN A 169 12.84 -13.51 -28.48
CA ASN A 169 13.60 -12.28 -28.29
C ASN A 169 13.97 -12.03 -26.82
N LEU A 170 15.12 -11.36 -26.64
CA LEU A 170 15.66 -11.04 -25.33
C LEU A 170 14.74 -10.10 -24.52
N TYR A 171 14.08 -9.16 -25.18
CA TYR A 171 13.22 -8.18 -24.50
C TYR A 171 12.05 -8.88 -23.79
N ASP A 172 11.38 -9.81 -24.45
CA ASP A 172 10.28 -10.58 -23.85
C ASP A 172 10.77 -11.44 -22.68
N ARG A 173 12.01 -11.95 -22.74
CA ARG A 173 12.61 -12.70 -21.62
C ARG A 173 12.90 -11.80 -20.42
N LEU A 174 13.38 -10.57 -20.66
CA LEU A 174 13.68 -9.61 -19.59
C LEU A 174 12.41 -9.09 -18.92
N LEU A 175 11.33 -8.89 -19.66
CA LEU A 175 10.03 -8.48 -19.10
C LEU A 175 9.47 -9.46 -18.07
N HIS A 176 9.85 -10.75 -18.15
CA HIS A 176 9.43 -11.74 -17.15
C HIS A 176 10.27 -11.71 -15.86
N ILE A 177 11.37 -10.97 -15.85
CA ILE A 177 12.24 -10.80 -14.69
C ILE A 177 11.83 -9.56 -13.90
N CYS A 178 11.40 -8.52 -14.59
CA CYS A 178 10.95 -7.27 -14.02
C CYS A 178 9.47 -7.32 -13.60
#